data_efb55b31481292b690643daec9fd5eda
#
_entry.id   efb55b31481292b690643daec9fd5eda
#
_cell.length_a   1.000
_cell.length_b   1.000
_cell.length_c   1.000
_cell.angle_alpha   90.00
_cell.angle_beta   90.00
_cell.angle_gamma   90.00
#
_symmetry.space_group_name_H-M   'P 1'
#
loop_
_entity.id
_entity.type
_entity.pdbx_description
1 polymer ?
#
loop_
_entity_poly.entity_id
_entity_poly.type
_entity_poly.pdbx_seq_one_letter_code
_entity_poly.pdbx_strand_id
1 'polypeptide(L)'
;TYNSLSIDQKIGQLFTIWVATKQGPEKMKEVSSIIEKNHLGGLIFSLGNIVDQAKATNKFQTISKVPLLIGMDAEYGIGMRLDDAFSFPFNMTLGAI
;
A
#
# COMPACT_ATOMS: atom_id res chain seq x y z
N THR A 1 -22.07 -6.33 -0.26
CA THR A 1 -20.69 -6.91 -0.16
C THR A 1 -20.42 -7.48 1.22
N TYR A 2 -20.64 -6.71 2.31
CA TYR A 2 -20.36 -7.18 3.67
C TYR A 2 -21.07 -8.49 4.01
N ASN A 3 -22.36 -8.62 3.68
CA ASN A 3 -23.16 -9.80 3.98
C ASN A 3 -22.75 -11.05 3.16
N SER A 4 -22.02 -10.88 2.05
CA SER A 4 -21.54 -11.98 1.22
C SER A 4 -20.15 -12.49 1.63
N LEU A 5 -19.49 -11.87 2.63
CA LEU A 5 -18.19 -12.27 3.13
C LEU A 5 -18.32 -13.31 4.24
N SER A 6 -17.43 -14.32 4.25
CA SER A 6 -17.26 -15.23 5.38
C SER A 6 -16.68 -14.49 6.60
N ILE A 7 -16.73 -15.13 7.77
CA ILE A 7 -16.11 -14.59 8.99
C ILE A 7 -14.62 -14.31 8.78
N ASP A 8 -13.88 -15.25 8.21
CA ASP A 8 -12.44 -15.10 7.95
C ASP A 8 -12.15 -13.92 7.01
N GLN A 9 -12.98 -13.77 5.96
CA GLN A 9 -12.88 -12.63 5.05
C GLN A 9 -13.17 -11.30 5.76
N LYS A 10 -14.16 -11.26 6.64
CA LYS A 10 -14.47 -10.06 7.44
C LYS A 10 -13.32 -9.70 8.38
N ILE A 11 -12.72 -10.71 9.02
CA ILE A 11 -11.54 -10.51 9.87
C ILE A 11 -10.38 -9.96 9.04
N GLY A 12 -10.10 -10.56 7.88
CA GLY A 12 -9.04 -10.10 6.98
C GLY A 12 -9.18 -8.62 6.58
N GLN A 13 -10.40 -8.13 6.41
CA GLN A 13 -10.68 -6.73 6.09
C GLN A 13 -10.23 -5.73 7.18
N LEU A 14 -10.02 -6.19 8.41
CA LEU A 14 -9.53 -5.35 9.51
C LEU A 14 -8.00 -5.16 9.50
N PHE A 15 -7.29 -5.92 8.65
CA PHE A 15 -5.83 -5.87 8.59
C PHE A 15 -5.34 -5.06 7.40
N THR A 16 -4.35 -4.23 7.69
CA THR A 16 -3.55 -3.50 6.70
C THR A 16 -2.09 -3.88 6.90
N ILE A 17 -1.39 -4.21 5.83
CA ILE A 17 0.03 -4.57 5.91
C ILE A 17 0.91 -3.52 5.24
N TRP A 18 2.13 -3.42 5.73
CA TRP A 18 3.17 -2.56 5.15
C TRP A 18 3.82 -3.22 3.93
N VAL A 19 4.05 -2.45 2.86
CA VAL A 19 4.63 -2.92 1.60
C VAL A 19 5.65 -1.92 1.09
N ALA A 20 6.82 -2.42 0.66
CA ALA A 20 7.83 -1.61 -0.03
C ALA A 20 8.23 -2.30 -1.34
N THR A 21 8.01 -1.65 -2.48
CA THR A 21 8.35 -2.21 -3.80
C THR A 21 9.86 -2.38 -3.98
N LYS A 22 10.66 -1.62 -3.25
CA LYS A 22 12.13 -1.72 -3.19
C LYS A 22 12.62 -3.08 -2.66
N GLN A 23 11.78 -3.87 -1.99
CA GLN A 23 12.14 -5.21 -1.50
C GLN A 23 12.18 -6.28 -2.61
N GLY A 24 11.83 -5.93 -3.83
CA GLY A 24 11.97 -6.78 -5.00
C GLY A 24 10.80 -7.73 -5.28
N PRO A 25 10.89 -8.47 -6.39
CA PRO A 25 9.77 -9.25 -6.93
C PRO A 25 9.33 -10.41 -6.05
N GLU A 26 10.24 -11.04 -5.33
CA GLU A 26 9.89 -12.16 -4.43
C GLU A 26 9.00 -11.71 -3.28
N LYS A 27 9.31 -10.54 -2.69
CA LYS A 27 8.45 -9.96 -1.65
C LYS A 27 7.08 -9.57 -2.20
N MET A 28 7.02 -9.09 -3.45
CA MET A 28 5.73 -8.77 -4.09
C MET A 28 4.89 -10.02 -4.37
N LYS A 29 5.51 -11.18 -4.62
CA LYS A 29 4.80 -12.47 -4.72
C LYS A 29 4.26 -12.93 -3.36
N GLU A 30 5.05 -12.79 -2.30
CA GLU A 30 4.61 -13.07 -0.93
C GLU A 30 3.40 -12.23 -0.55
N VAL A 31 3.45 -10.92 -0.80
CA VAL A 31 2.33 -9.99 -0.57
C VAL A 31 1.09 -10.41 -1.36
N SER A 32 1.24 -10.80 -2.63
CA SER A 32 0.12 -11.32 -3.44
C SER A 32 -0.54 -12.52 -2.77
N SER A 33 0.26 -13.49 -2.31
CA SER A 33 -0.24 -14.69 -1.61
C SER A 33 -0.98 -14.34 -0.30
N ILE A 34 -0.47 -13.36 0.46
CA ILE A 34 -1.11 -12.92 1.70
C ILE A 34 -2.47 -12.27 1.41
N ILE A 35 -2.55 -11.41 0.38
CA ILE A 35 -3.79 -10.75 -0.03
C ILE A 35 -4.86 -11.78 -0.41
N GLU A 36 -4.50 -12.76 -1.27
CA GLU A 36 -5.43 -13.78 -1.74
C GLU A 36 -5.92 -14.70 -0.62
N LYS A 37 -5.00 -15.14 0.26
CA LYS A 37 -5.33 -16.08 1.33
C LYS A 37 -6.11 -15.45 2.47
N ASN A 38 -5.74 -14.24 2.86
CA ASN A 38 -6.27 -13.60 4.06
C ASN A 38 -7.31 -12.51 3.78
N HIS A 39 -7.56 -12.18 2.51
CA HIS A 39 -8.55 -11.17 2.12
C HIS A 39 -8.35 -9.82 2.83
N LEU A 40 -7.12 -9.30 2.78
CA LEU A 40 -6.73 -8.06 3.46
C LEU A 40 -7.63 -6.89 3.11
N GLY A 41 -7.81 -5.97 4.06
CA GLY A 41 -8.56 -4.72 3.88
C GLY A 41 -7.72 -3.60 3.26
N GLY A 42 -6.39 -3.60 3.46
CA GLY A 42 -5.56 -2.53 2.94
C GLY A 42 -4.06 -2.80 2.89
N LEU A 43 -3.36 -1.86 2.26
CA LEU A 43 -1.90 -1.82 2.18
C LEU A 43 -1.41 -0.42 2.53
N ILE A 44 -0.30 -0.33 3.25
CA ILE A 44 0.45 0.91 3.44
C ILE A 44 1.76 0.79 2.66
N PHE A 45 1.86 1.55 1.57
CA PHE A 45 3.08 1.61 0.78
C PHE A 45 4.14 2.48 1.43
N SER A 46 5.39 2.11 1.23
CA SER A 46 6.55 2.85 1.65
C SER A 46 7.59 2.86 0.51
N LEU A 47 8.83 2.57 0.81
CA LEU A 47 10.00 2.71 -0.06
C LEU A 47 9.85 2.09 -1.47
N GLY A 48 10.20 2.87 -2.50
CA GLY A 48 10.19 2.42 -3.89
C GLY A 48 10.28 3.58 -4.87
N ASN A 49 9.71 3.37 -6.05
CA ASN A 49 9.54 4.38 -7.08
C ASN A 49 8.08 4.45 -7.55
N ILE A 50 7.72 5.53 -8.23
CA ILE A 50 6.34 5.80 -8.67
C ILE A 50 5.81 4.69 -9.57
N VAL A 51 6.60 4.26 -10.55
CA VAL A 51 6.16 3.28 -11.56
C VAL A 51 5.93 1.90 -10.93
N ASP A 52 6.85 1.44 -10.10
CA ASP A 52 6.72 0.13 -9.46
C ASP A 52 5.57 0.10 -8.44
N GLN A 53 5.34 1.21 -7.73
CA GLN A 53 4.19 1.31 -6.85
C GLN A 53 2.87 1.28 -7.63
N ALA A 54 2.76 2.02 -8.73
CA ALA A 54 1.56 2.00 -9.57
C ALA A 54 1.27 0.59 -10.12
N LYS A 55 2.30 -0.10 -10.62
CA LYS A 55 2.18 -1.49 -11.08
C LYS A 55 1.76 -2.45 -9.97
N ALA A 56 2.38 -2.34 -8.79
CA ALA A 56 2.04 -3.17 -7.63
C ALA A 56 0.61 -2.92 -7.17
N THR A 57 0.19 -1.65 -7.07
CA THR A 57 -1.18 -1.28 -6.70
C THR A 57 -2.19 -1.88 -7.66
N ASN A 58 -2.01 -1.71 -8.97
CA ASN A 58 -2.91 -2.28 -9.98
C ASN A 58 -3.00 -3.81 -9.87
N LYS A 59 -1.84 -4.47 -9.73
CA LYS A 59 -1.79 -5.92 -9.56
C LYS A 59 -2.55 -6.38 -8.31
N PHE A 60 -2.30 -5.74 -7.16
CA PHE A 60 -2.92 -6.13 -5.89
C PHE A 60 -4.43 -5.86 -5.88
N GLN A 61 -4.88 -4.77 -6.49
CA GLN A 61 -6.31 -4.50 -6.68
C GLN A 61 -6.98 -5.57 -7.57
N THR A 62 -6.30 -6.05 -8.59
CA THR A 62 -6.85 -7.06 -9.51
C THR A 62 -7.07 -8.41 -8.82
N ILE A 63 -6.18 -8.80 -7.91
CA ILE A 63 -6.28 -10.09 -7.20
C ILE A 63 -7.15 -10.03 -5.94
N SER A 64 -7.52 -8.84 -5.48
CA SER A 64 -8.32 -8.66 -4.28
C SER A 64 -9.80 -8.86 -4.56
N LYS A 65 -10.47 -9.67 -3.73
CA LYS A 65 -11.92 -9.90 -3.81
C LYS A 65 -12.73 -8.66 -3.45
N VAL A 66 -12.26 -7.90 -2.48
CA VAL A 66 -12.79 -6.59 -2.08
C VAL A 66 -11.67 -5.57 -2.36
N PRO A 67 -11.96 -4.42 -2.97
CA PRO A 67 -10.94 -3.42 -3.24
C PRO A 67 -10.15 -3.04 -1.99
N LEU A 68 -8.82 -3.02 -2.10
CA LEU A 68 -7.92 -2.67 -1.01
C LEU A 68 -7.96 -1.17 -0.73
N LEU A 69 -7.94 -0.80 0.54
CA LEU A 69 -7.60 0.55 0.95
C LEU A 69 -6.09 0.75 0.79
N ILE A 70 -5.68 1.74 0.01
CA ILE A 70 -4.27 2.05 -0.24
C ILE A 70 -3.90 3.32 0.52
N GLY A 71 -2.89 3.22 1.36
CA GLY A 71 -2.35 4.31 2.14
C GLY A 71 -0.84 4.47 1.97
N MET A 72 -0.34 5.62 2.40
CA MET A 72 1.08 5.94 2.51
C MET A 72 1.29 6.91 3.67
N ASP A 73 2.28 6.65 4.50
CA ASP A 73 2.77 7.62 5.46
C ASP A 73 3.71 8.61 4.73
N ALA A 74 3.17 9.79 4.40
CA ALA A 74 3.84 10.80 3.58
C ALA A 74 3.61 12.21 4.15
N GLU A 75 4.05 12.45 5.39
CA GLU A 75 3.81 13.65 6.19
C GLU A 75 4.21 14.97 5.48
N TYR A 76 5.27 14.95 4.69
CA TYR A 76 5.73 16.09 3.89
C TYR A 76 5.81 15.76 2.39
N GLY A 77 4.93 14.88 1.93
CA GLY A 77 4.78 14.53 0.51
C GLY A 77 5.39 13.17 0.15
N ILE A 78 5.00 12.69 -1.02
CA ILE A 78 5.37 11.34 -1.49
C ILE A 78 6.88 11.17 -1.73
N GLY A 79 7.62 12.27 -1.92
CA GLY A 79 9.08 12.24 -2.08
C GLY A 79 9.84 11.74 -0.85
N MET A 80 9.22 11.71 0.34
CA MET A 80 9.82 11.06 1.50
C MET A 80 9.83 9.51 1.40
N ARG A 81 9.07 8.94 0.47
CA ARG A 81 8.90 7.48 0.32
C ARG A 81 9.29 6.95 -1.05
N LEU A 82 9.14 7.75 -2.10
CA LEU A 82 9.41 7.36 -3.47
C LEU A 82 10.62 8.12 -4.00
N ASP A 83 11.66 7.37 -4.38
CA ASP A 83 12.99 7.89 -4.73
C ASP A 83 12.97 8.86 -5.93
N ASP A 84 11.98 8.72 -6.83
CA ASP A 84 11.80 9.50 -8.07
C ASP A 84 10.66 10.52 -7.99
N ALA A 85 10.08 10.72 -6.80
CA ALA A 85 9.02 11.69 -6.60
C ALA A 85 9.57 13.05 -6.15
N PHE A 86 8.79 14.11 -6.44
CA PHE A 86 9.13 15.46 -6.00
C PHE A 86 9.12 15.55 -4.46
N SER A 87 10.19 16.12 -3.90
CA SER A 87 10.32 16.33 -2.45
C SER A 87 9.92 17.74 -2.06
N PHE A 88 9.03 17.84 -1.08
CA PHE A 88 8.68 19.11 -0.44
C PHE A 88 9.60 19.39 0.78
N PRO A 89 9.75 20.66 1.20
CA PRO A 89 10.39 20.98 2.46
C PRO A 89 9.65 20.36 3.65
N PHE A 90 10.37 20.15 4.74
CA PHE A 90 9.74 19.72 6.00
C PHE A 90 8.67 20.72 6.46
N ASN A 91 7.64 20.23 7.12
CA ASN A 91 6.53 21.05 7.62
C ASN A 91 6.99 22.23 8.53
N MET A 92 8.08 22.04 9.28
CA MET A 92 8.67 23.10 10.08
C MET A 92 9.16 24.28 9.21
N THR A 93 9.74 23.99 8.04
CA THR A 93 10.17 25.02 7.07
C THR A 93 8.96 25.79 6.53
N LEU A 94 7.87 25.08 6.21
CA LEU A 94 6.62 25.71 5.74
C LEU A 94 5.98 26.58 6.82
N GLY A 95 6.09 26.17 8.09
CA GLY A 95 5.59 26.96 9.23
C GLY A 95 6.44 28.20 9.57
N ALA A 96 7.64 28.31 9.01
CA ALA A 96 8.54 29.46 9.22
C ALA A 96 8.41 30.57 8.15
N ILE A 97 7.62 30.33 7.11
CA ILE A 97 7.32 31.27 6.02
C ILE A 97 6.02 32.01 6.32
#